data_f6592649ba18063392091356c874e923
#
_entry.id   f6592649ba18063392091356c874e923
#
_cell.length_a   1.000
_cell.length_b   1.000
_cell.length_c   1.000
_cell.angle_alpha   90.00
_cell.angle_beta   90.00
_cell.angle_gamma   90.00
#
_symmetry.space_group_name_H-M   'P 1'
#
loop_
_entity.id
_entity.type
_entity.pdbx_description
1 polymer ?
#
loop_
_entity_poly.entity_id
_entity_poly.type
_entity_poly.pdbx_seq_one_letter_code
_entity_poly.pdbx_strand_id
1 'polypeptide(L)' 'KTFVFTGTLNSINRKEGKEIINKYGGSTTNSISKKTDYLVAGVGAGSKLQKAKNLDVEILNEQEFLKTVKLNPGK' A
#
# COMPACT_ATOMS: atom_id res chain seq x y z
N LYS A 1 7.51 -2.95 -7.81
CA LYS A 1 6.58 -3.61 -6.89
C LYS A 1 5.18 -3.04 -7.03
N THR A 2 4.19 -3.88 -6.79
CA THR A 2 2.78 -3.50 -6.95
C THR A 2 2.13 -3.30 -5.60
N PHE A 3 1.45 -2.18 -5.44
CA PHE A 3 0.78 -1.83 -4.20
C PHE A 3 -0.72 -1.68 -4.43
N VAL A 4 -1.51 -2.07 -3.45
CA VAL A 4 -2.95 -1.84 -3.45
C VAL A 4 -3.29 -1.08 -2.18
N PHE A 5 -4.11 -0.04 -2.29
CA PHE A 5 -4.58 0.69 -1.12
C PHE A 5 -5.99 0.26 -0.78
N THR A 6 -6.28 0.14 0.51
CA THR A 6 -7.63 -0.13 0.98
C THR A 6 -7.87 0.65 2.26
N GLY A 7 -9.09 1.05 2.50
CA GLY A 7 -9.42 1.87 3.65
C GLY A 7 -9.03 3.31 3.46
N THR A 8 -9.03 4.06 4.53
CA THR A 8 -8.72 5.49 4.51
C THR A 8 -7.41 5.75 5.25
N LEU A 9 -6.50 6.44 4.58
CA LEU A 9 -5.24 6.81 5.20
C LEU A 9 -5.42 8.15 5.90
N ASN A 10 -4.77 8.31 7.04
CA ASN A 10 -4.91 9.52 7.85
C ASN A 10 -3.94 10.63 7.46
N SER A 11 -2.73 10.27 7.12
CA SER A 11 -1.69 11.27 6.84
C SER A 11 -1.63 11.70 5.39
N ILE A 12 -2.06 10.84 4.49
CA ILE A 12 -2.02 11.12 3.07
C ILE A 12 -3.29 10.60 2.43
N ASN A 13 -3.64 11.11 1.27
CA ASN A 13 -4.76 10.56 0.51
C ASN A 13 -4.24 9.58 -0.54
N ARG A 14 -5.14 8.94 -1.25
CA ARG A 14 -4.73 7.93 -2.25
C ARG A 14 -3.91 8.51 -3.36
N LYS A 15 -4.22 9.73 -3.77
CA LYS A 15 -3.48 10.40 -4.83
C LYS A 15 -2.03 10.61 -4.41
N GLU A 16 -1.83 11.09 -3.18
CA GLU A 16 -0.49 11.27 -2.65
C GLU A 16 0.24 9.94 -2.54
N GLY A 17 -0.46 8.91 -2.11
CA GLY A 17 0.11 7.57 -2.01
C GLY A 17 0.60 7.07 -3.36
N LYS A 18 -0.19 7.26 -4.41
CA LYS A 18 0.22 6.86 -5.75
C LYS A 18 1.47 7.61 -6.21
N GLU A 19 1.53 8.90 -5.92
CA GLU A 19 2.69 9.70 -6.30
C GLU A 19 3.94 9.21 -5.58
N ILE A 20 3.81 8.90 -4.30
CA ILE A 20 4.92 8.39 -3.53
C ILE A 20 5.40 7.07 -4.11
N ILE A 21 4.49 6.19 -4.45
CA ILE A 21 4.83 4.89 -5.02
C ILE A 21 5.50 5.05 -6.38
N ASN A 22 5.02 5.96 -7.21
CA ASN A 22 5.63 6.22 -8.50
C ASN A 22 7.07 6.69 -8.35
N LYS A 23 7.32 7.55 -7.37
CA LYS A 23 8.69 8.02 -7.10
C LYS A 23 9.57 6.91 -6.58
N TYR A 24 8.98 6.00 -5.83
CA TYR A 24 9.70 4.87 -5.29
C TYR A 24 10.04 3.83 -6.37
N GLY A 25 9.37 3.91 -7.51
CA GLY A 25 9.59 2.96 -8.60
C GLY A 25 8.58 1.83 -8.63
N GLY A 26 7.50 1.95 -7.88
CA GLY A 26 6.46 0.93 -7.88
C GLY A 26 5.26 1.34 -8.70
N SER A 27 4.22 0.54 -8.66
CA SER A 27 2.96 0.85 -9.32
C SER A 27 1.80 0.52 -8.40
N THR A 28 0.64 1.05 -8.72
CA THR A 28 -0.57 0.78 -7.92
C THR A 28 -1.63 0.16 -8.79
N THR A 29 -2.46 -0.67 -8.18
CA THR A 29 -3.61 -1.24 -8.86
C THR A 29 -4.83 -1.11 -7.95
N ASN A 30 -6.01 -1.29 -8.53
CA ASN A 30 -7.25 -1.19 -7.77
C ASN A 30 -7.69 -2.52 -7.18
N SER A 31 -7.10 -3.61 -7.62
CA SER A 31 -7.52 -4.93 -7.17
C SER A 31 -6.35 -5.73 -6.65
N ILE A 32 -6.59 -6.44 -5.57
CA ILE A 32 -5.56 -7.30 -5.03
C ILE A 32 -5.51 -8.61 -5.80
N SER A 33 -4.33 -9.12 -6.04
CA SER A 33 -4.15 -10.38 -6.76
C SER A 33 -2.85 -11.03 -6.31
N LYS A 34 -2.54 -12.18 -6.87
CA LYS A 34 -1.28 -12.87 -6.56
C LYS A 34 -0.06 -12.05 -6.95
N LYS A 35 -0.23 -11.11 -7.85
CA LYS A 35 0.87 -10.27 -8.30
C LYS A 35 1.06 -9.05 -7.42
N THR A 36 0.16 -8.81 -6.49
CA THR A 36 0.29 -7.68 -5.57
C THR A 36 1.40 -7.97 -4.57
N ASP A 37 2.32 -7.04 -4.42
CA ASP A 37 3.41 -7.21 -3.47
C ASP A 37 3.01 -6.74 -2.07
N TYR A 38 2.30 -5.63 -1.99
CA TYR A 38 1.91 -5.07 -0.70
C TYR A 38 0.48 -4.56 -0.73
N LEU A 39 -0.23 -4.77 0.36
CA LEU A 39 -1.53 -4.14 0.58
C LEU A 39 -1.36 -3.09 1.66
N VAL A 40 -1.62 -1.84 1.33
CA VAL A 40 -1.56 -0.76 2.31
C VAL A 40 -2.96 -0.61 2.90
N ALA A 41 -3.11 -1.00 4.15
CA ALA A 41 -4.41 -1.04 4.81
C ALA A 41 -4.57 0.14 5.74
N GLY A 42 -5.53 0.99 5.44
CA GLY A 42 -5.89 2.11 6.31
C GLY A 42 -7.09 1.77 7.18
N VAL A 43 -7.72 2.79 7.72
CA VAL A 43 -8.90 2.62 8.58
C VAL A 43 -10.04 2.07 7.74
N GLY A 44 -10.71 1.06 8.25
CA GLY A 44 -11.86 0.47 7.56
C GLY A 44 -11.50 -0.44 6.40
N ALA A 45 -10.34 -1.04 6.43
CA ALA A 45 -9.86 -1.86 5.33
C ALA A 45 -10.72 -3.08 5.02
N GLY A 46 -11.32 -3.70 5.94
CA GLY A 46 -12.34 -4.72 5.70
C GLY A 46 -11.89 -5.95 4.94
N SER A 47 -12.70 -6.35 3.97
CA SER A 47 -12.53 -7.65 3.30
C SER A 47 -11.25 -7.80 2.50
N LYS A 48 -10.65 -6.72 2.07
CA LYS A 48 -9.40 -6.84 1.32
C LYS A 48 -8.25 -7.35 2.16
N LEU A 49 -8.29 -7.10 3.48
CA LEU A 49 -7.30 -7.67 4.37
C LEU A 49 -7.33 -9.19 4.34
N GLN A 50 -8.54 -9.75 4.33
CA GLN A 50 -8.68 -11.20 4.28
C GLN A 50 -8.15 -11.76 2.97
N LYS A 51 -8.42 -11.08 1.86
CA LYS A 51 -7.90 -11.51 0.57
C LYS A 51 -6.38 -11.48 0.55
N ALA A 52 -5.80 -10.44 1.13
CA ALA A 52 -4.35 -10.34 1.17
C ALA A 52 -3.74 -11.50 1.94
N LYS A 53 -4.34 -11.87 3.05
CA LYS A 53 -3.86 -13.01 3.82
C LYS A 53 -3.95 -14.30 3.04
N ASN A 54 -5.05 -14.48 2.31
CA ASN A 54 -5.25 -15.68 1.50
C ASN A 54 -4.28 -15.78 0.34
N LEU A 55 -3.81 -14.64 -0.16
CA LEU A 55 -2.90 -14.60 -1.30
C LEU A 55 -1.45 -14.42 -0.87
N ASP A 56 -1.19 -14.43 0.42
CA ASP A 56 0.15 -14.22 0.97
C ASP A 56 0.73 -12.86 0.57
N VAL A 57 -0.11 -11.87 0.44
CA VAL A 57 0.33 -10.51 0.15
C VAL A 57 0.72 -9.86 1.48
N GLU A 58 1.84 -9.17 1.50
CA GLU A 58 2.27 -8.50 2.72
C GLU A 58 1.38 -7.29 3.00
N ILE A 59 0.93 -7.17 4.25
CA ILE A 59 0.03 -6.09 4.64
C ILE A 59 0.82 -5.04 5.41
N LEU A 60 0.70 -3.80 4.99
CA LEU A 60 1.35 -2.67 5.64
C LEU A 60 0.27 -1.72 6.15
N ASN A 61 0.46 -1.20 7.36
CA ASN A 61 -0.40 -0.11 7.79
C ASN A 61 0.21 1.19 7.24
N GLU A 62 -0.45 2.30 7.50
CA GLU A 62 0.00 3.58 6.97
C GLU A 62 1.44 3.92 7.39
N GLN A 63 1.74 3.72 8.65
CA GLN A 63 3.08 4.00 9.15
C GLN A 63 4.13 3.11 8.52
N GLU A 64 3.83 1.84 8.40
CA GLU A 64 4.74 0.90 7.77
C GLU A 64 4.96 1.23 6.30
N PHE A 65 3.89 1.61 5.61
CA PHE A 65 3.99 2.03 4.23
C PHE A 65 4.90 3.24 4.09
N LEU A 66 4.70 4.25 4.91
CA LEU A 66 5.52 5.45 4.85
C LEU A 66 6.97 5.17 5.16
N LYS A 67 7.24 4.28 6.11
CA LYS A 67 8.60 3.87 6.38
C LYS A 67 9.23 3.17 5.18
N THR A 68 8.46 2.30 4.55
CA THR A 68 8.97 1.53 3.41
C THR A 68 9.35 2.43 2.25
N VAL A 69 8.51 3.40 1.93
CA VAL A 69 8.76 4.26 0.77
C VAL A 69 9.61 5.48 1.08
N LYS A 70 9.77 5.81 2.36
CA LYS A 70 10.59 6.93 2.75
C LYS A 70 11.98 6.56 3.20
N LEU A 71 12.31 5.33 3.10
CA LEU A 71 13.61 4.88 3.55
C LEU A 71 14.72 5.59 2.89
N ASN A 72 14.46 6.17 1.76
CA ASN A 72 15.47 6.86 1.09
C ASN A 72 15.13 8.24 1.03
N PRO A 73 15.28 8.91 1.99
CA PRO A 73 14.94 10.24 1.96
C PRO A 73 16.01 10.95 1.28
N GLY A 74 16.39 10.55 0.78
CA GLY A 74 17.29 11.33 0.24
C GLY A 74 17.94 12.03 1.30
N LYS A 75 17.20 11.60 1.53
CA LYS A 75 17.36 12.15 1.87
C LYS A 75 17.44 12.29 1.89
#